data_166e22395b7daa3c10f34a2571a85a69
#
_entry.id   166e22395b7daa3c10f34a2571a85a69
#
_cell.length_a   1.000
_cell.length_b   1.000
_cell.length_c   1.000
_cell.angle_alpha   90.00
_cell.angle_beta   90.00
_cell.angle_gamma   90.00
#
_symmetry.space_group_name_H-M   'P 1'
#
loop_
_entity.id
_entity.type
_entity.pdbx_description
1 polymer ?
#
loop_
_entity_poly.entity_id
_entity_poly.type
_entity_poly.pdbx_seq_one_letter_code
_entity_poly.pdbx_strand_id
1 'polypeptide(L)'
;MTAVERLGAYHLIRALDSGGPDDPQPGQFYMLSSAERWGGGEDERPYLPRAFSYARAREGELSFLLEDIGPGTARLAELRPGEGLDLVGPLGIGWRPPGEGTRPVLVGGGIGTAPLLCLQDELGPRATVLLGFRSAAHAEAAGLFAGEPELATDDGSAGRQALVTDLLRDELDADPAATVFACGPPPMLESVRAVCAELAVPAQLALESGMACGFGACFGCVVPTRDGYIRLCVDGPVLDASRLMASGGSRPHAPVERRPNPSGGSRPQAPVERRPAVRGADG
;
A
#
# COMPACT_ATOMS: atom_id res chain seq x y z
N MET A 1 0.34 2.48 21.43
CA MET A 1 0.80 1.22 20.86
C MET A 1 0.77 0.13 21.94
N THR A 2 0.24 -1.07 21.62
CA THR A 2 0.00 -2.16 22.60
C THR A 2 1.06 -3.25 22.53
N ALA A 3 1.50 -3.62 21.30
CA ALA A 3 2.52 -4.64 21.10
C ALA A 3 3.31 -4.43 19.80
N VAL A 4 4.55 -4.92 19.79
CA VAL A 4 5.35 -5.20 18.60
C VAL A 4 5.86 -6.62 18.71
N GLU A 5 5.51 -7.46 17.75
CA GLU A 5 5.94 -8.85 17.69
C GLU A 5 6.75 -9.08 16.42
N ARG A 6 7.86 -9.80 16.54
CA ARG A 6 8.61 -10.22 15.37
C ARG A 6 8.00 -11.52 14.82
N LEU A 7 7.73 -11.51 13.51
CA LEU A 7 7.19 -12.63 12.77
C LEU A 7 8.08 -12.89 11.54
N GLY A 8 9.07 -13.73 11.71
CA GLY A 8 10.08 -13.99 10.69
C GLY A 8 10.81 -12.74 10.23
N ALA A 9 10.62 -12.38 8.96
CA ALA A 9 11.18 -11.16 8.36
C ALA A 9 10.38 -9.89 8.68
N TYR A 10 9.18 -10.03 9.25
CA TYR A 10 8.26 -8.92 9.51
C TYR A 10 8.16 -8.57 11.00
N HIS A 11 7.54 -7.42 11.25
CA HIS A 11 7.05 -7.01 12.56
C HIS A 11 5.54 -6.79 12.47
N LEU A 12 4.81 -7.35 13.44
CA LEU A 12 3.39 -7.10 13.62
C LEU A 12 3.24 -6.08 14.75
N ILE A 13 2.79 -4.87 14.39
CA ILE A 13 2.50 -3.79 15.34
C ILE A 13 1.01 -3.80 15.67
N ARG A 14 0.67 -3.65 16.96
CA ARG A 14 -0.70 -3.43 17.41
C ARG A 14 -0.82 -2.12 18.16
N ALA A 15 -1.90 -1.41 17.90
CA ALA A 15 -2.17 -0.11 18.53
C ALA A 15 -3.67 0.07 18.77
N LEU A 16 -4.02 0.62 19.95
CA LEU A 16 -5.39 1.07 20.19
C LEU A 16 -5.63 2.35 19.41
N ASP A 17 -6.72 2.37 18.64
CA ASP A 17 -7.23 3.54 17.96
C ASP A 17 -8.46 4.05 18.71
N SER A 18 -8.22 4.92 19.68
CA SER A 18 -9.30 5.46 20.54
C SER A 18 -10.14 6.54 19.86
N GLY A 19 -9.78 6.97 18.68
CA GLY A 19 -10.44 8.07 17.94
C GLY A 19 -10.96 7.71 16.57
N GLY A 20 -10.62 6.51 16.08
CA GLY A 20 -11.04 6.02 14.78
C GLY A 20 -12.33 5.20 14.82
N PRO A 21 -12.83 4.76 13.67
CA PRO A 21 -13.97 3.85 13.59
C PRO A 21 -13.57 2.45 14.07
N ASP A 22 -14.55 1.75 14.66
CA ASP A 22 -14.35 0.38 15.17
C ASP A 22 -14.18 -0.64 14.03
N ASP A 23 -14.66 -0.32 12.82
CA ASP A 23 -14.72 -1.22 11.66
C ASP A 23 -14.26 -0.51 10.36
N PRO A 24 -12.97 -0.20 10.20
CA PRO A 24 -12.47 0.30 8.92
C PRO A 24 -12.71 -0.73 7.81
N GLN A 25 -13.05 -0.28 6.61
CA GLN A 25 -13.32 -1.16 5.48
C GLN A 25 -12.05 -1.91 5.04
N PRO A 26 -12.08 -3.25 4.87
CA PRO A 26 -10.95 -4.01 4.35
C PRO A 26 -10.37 -3.43 3.07
N GLY A 27 -9.03 -3.30 3.02
CA GLY A 27 -8.32 -2.68 1.90
C GLY A 27 -8.03 -1.18 2.07
N GLN A 28 -8.61 -0.51 3.06
CA GLN A 28 -8.20 0.83 3.46
C GLN A 28 -6.83 0.81 4.14
N PHE A 29 -6.22 1.97 4.30
CA PHE A 29 -4.89 2.13 4.87
C PHE A 29 -4.83 3.30 5.87
N TYR A 30 -3.74 3.38 6.58
CA TYR A 30 -3.41 4.47 7.50
C TYR A 30 -2.04 5.04 7.18
N MET A 31 -1.85 6.34 7.45
CA MET A 31 -0.53 6.96 7.50
C MET A 31 -0.03 6.88 8.94
N LEU A 32 1.13 6.25 9.13
CA LEU A 32 1.73 6.00 10.43
C LEU A 32 2.95 6.88 10.67
N SER A 33 3.07 7.45 11.86
CA SER A 33 4.29 8.05 12.39
C SER A 33 4.41 7.78 13.89
N SER A 34 5.63 7.73 14.37
CA SER A 34 5.86 7.68 15.83
C SER A 34 5.63 9.07 16.41
N ALA A 35 4.94 9.18 17.55
CA ALA A 35 4.75 10.44 18.25
C ALA A 35 6.08 11.05 18.70
N GLU A 36 7.08 10.22 18.94
CA GLU A 36 8.42 10.65 19.32
C GLU A 36 9.44 10.28 18.23
N ARG A 37 10.52 11.08 18.13
CA ARG A 37 11.64 10.83 17.20
C ARG A 37 11.22 10.73 15.72
N TRP A 38 10.23 11.51 15.33
CA TRP A 38 9.78 11.70 13.96
C TRP A 38 9.88 13.19 13.59
N GLY A 39 9.86 13.53 12.29
CA GLY A 39 9.87 14.92 11.86
C GLY A 39 11.26 15.51 11.61
N GLY A 40 12.26 14.68 11.38
CA GLY A 40 13.63 15.10 11.06
C GLY A 40 14.49 15.36 12.29
N GLY A 41 15.63 15.99 12.12
CA GLY A 41 16.64 16.26 13.12
C GLY A 41 18.05 15.85 12.67
N GLU A 42 19.03 15.94 13.55
CA GLU A 42 20.42 15.58 13.26
C GLU A 42 20.62 14.06 13.03
N ASP A 43 19.67 13.24 13.48
CA ASP A 43 19.72 11.76 13.42
C ASP A 43 19.01 11.17 12.21
N GLU A 44 18.90 11.85 11.09
CA GLU A 44 18.25 11.39 9.86
C GLU A 44 16.82 10.85 10.08
N ARG A 45 16.05 11.49 10.93
CA ARG A 45 14.69 11.06 11.25
C ARG A 45 13.76 11.19 10.04
N PRO A 46 12.80 10.26 9.87
CA PRO A 46 11.83 10.37 8.79
C PRO A 46 10.93 11.61 8.98
N TYR A 47 10.67 12.35 7.88
CA TYR A 47 9.75 13.50 7.89
C TYR A 47 8.32 13.11 7.61
N LEU A 48 8.13 12.28 6.58
CA LEU A 48 6.80 11.91 6.12
C LEU A 48 6.32 10.66 6.85
N PRO A 49 5.02 10.58 7.20
CA PRO A 49 4.44 9.35 7.69
C PRO A 49 4.52 8.26 6.62
N ARG A 50 4.30 7.02 7.00
CA ARG A 50 4.32 5.86 6.11
C ARG A 50 2.93 5.30 5.94
N ALA A 51 2.55 5.03 4.68
CA ALA A 51 1.28 4.40 4.36
C ALA A 51 1.36 2.90 4.62
N PHE A 52 0.43 2.38 5.41
CA PHE A 52 0.27 0.96 5.69
C PHE A 52 -1.19 0.55 5.61
N SER A 53 -1.47 -0.48 4.83
CA SER A 53 -2.73 -1.18 4.97
C SER A 53 -2.80 -1.81 6.35
N TYR A 54 -3.94 -1.71 7.02
CA TYR A 54 -4.11 -2.44 8.26
C TYR A 54 -4.34 -3.93 7.98
N ALA A 55 -3.84 -4.77 8.86
CA ALA A 55 -3.98 -6.22 8.77
C ALA A 55 -5.27 -6.72 9.43
N ARG A 56 -5.60 -6.17 10.58
CA ARG A 56 -6.85 -6.45 11.32
C ARG A 56 -7.28 -5.26 12.16
N ALA A 57 -8.59 -5.17 12.37
CA ALA A 57 -9.22 -4.27 13.32
C ALA A 57 -10.14 -5.10 14.22
N ARG A 58 -9.91 -5.11 15.53
CA ARG A 58 -10.70 -5.86 16.49
C ARG A 58 -10.77 -5.09 17.81
N GLU A 59 -11.98 -4.87 18.30
CA GLU A 59 -12.21 -4.24 19.62
C GLU A 59 -11.47 -2.90 19.81
N GLY A 60 -11.37 -2.08 18.74
CA GLY A 60 -10.65 -0.82 18.74
C GLY A 60 -9.12 -0.94 18.66
N GLU A 61 -8.59 -2.16 18.51
CA GLU A 61 -7.17 -2.38 18.23
C GLU A 61 -6.94 -2.62 16.74
N LEU A 62 -6.03 -1.84 16.15
CA LEU A 62 -5.52 -2.02 14.80
C LEU A 62 -4.20 -2.79 14.81
N SER A 63 -4.01 -3.65 13.84
CA SER A 63 -2.71 -4.30 13.59
C SER A 63 -2.17 -3.95 12.22
N PHE A 64 -0.84 -3.81 12.14
CA PHE A 64 -0.11 -3.49 10.92
C PHE A 64 1.07 -4.44 10.79
N LEU A 65 1.27 -4.97 9.59
CA LEU A 65 2.44 -5.76 9.25
C LEU A 65 3.46 -4.85 8.55
N LEU A 66 4.72 -4.89 8.96
CA LEU A 66 5.80 -4.12 8.33
C LEU A 66 7.08 -4.94 8.19
N GLU A 67 7.86 -4.62 7.17
CA GLU A 67 9.23 -5.09 6.99
C GLU A 67 10.17 -3.90 7.26
N ASP A 68 11.24 -4.14 8.02
CA ASP A 68 12.24 -3.11 8.28
C ASP A 68 13.18 -2.96 7.08
N ILE A 69 12.83 -2.01 6.20
CA ILE A 69 13.55 -1.76 4.94
C ILE A 69 14.09 -0.33 4.83
N GLY A 70 13.93 0.48 5.86
CA GLY A 70 14.41 1.85 5.82
C GLY A 70 14.10 2.67 7.07
N PRO A 71 14.55 3.93 7.16
CA PRO A 71 14.51 4.71 8.41
C PRO A 71 13.13 4.81 9.06
N GLY A 72 12.06 4.89 8.26
CA GLY A 72 10.69 4.97 8.78
C GLY A 72 10.21 3.65 9.36
N THR A 73 10.43 2.55 8.66
CA THR A 73 10.04 1.21 9.11
C THR A 73 10.90 0.73 10.27
N ALA A 74 12.22 1.03 10.27
CA ALA A 74 13.09 0.78 11.41
C ALA A 74 12.58 1.47 12.68
N ARG A 75 12.20 2.75 12.57
CA ARG A 75 11.67 3.51 13.69
C ARG A 75 10.35 2.94 14.23
N LEU A 76 9.46 2.50 13.34
CA LEU A 76 8.21 1.86 13.73
C LEU A 76 8.46 0.48 14.39
N ALA A 77 9.44 -0.28 13.89
CA ALA A 77 9.80 -1.58 14.45
C ALA A 77 10.46 -1.49 15.84
N GLU A 78 11.08 -0.35 16.16
CA GLU A 78 11.70 -0.07 17.46
C GLU A 78 10.71 0.41 18.54
N LEU A 79 9.45 0.66 18.20
CA LEU A 79 8.43 1.12 19.14
C LEU A 79 8.20 0.08 20.25
N ARG A 80 7.91 0.58 21.45
CA ARG A 80 7.66 -0.23 22.64
C ARG A 80 6.22 -0.05 23.11
N PRO A 81 5.64 -1.06 23.79
CA PRO A 81 4.34 -0.91 24.43
C PRO A 81 4.28 0.34 25.31
N GLY A 82 3.22 1.13 25.13
CA GLY A 82 3.02 2.42 25.81
C GLY A 82 3.53 3.64 25.04
N GLU A 83 4.38 3.49 24.02
CA GLU A 83 4.78 4.63 23.17
C GLU A 83 3.66 5.05 22.21
N GLY A 84 3.65 6.33 21.84
CA GLY A 84 2.65 6.92 20.96
C GLY A 84 2.88 6.53 19.49
N LEU A 85 1.81 6.14 18.81
CA LEU A 85 1.75 5.96 17.38
C LEU A 85 0.67 6.89 16.84
N ASP A 86 1.08 7.84 15.98
CA ASP A 86 0.14 8.74 15.33
C ASP A 86 -0.45 8.03 14.10
N LEU A 87 -1.78 8.04 14.02
CA LEU A 87 -2.56 7.41 12.96
C LEU A 87 -3.38 8.48 12.23
N VAL A 88 -3.29 8.50 10.91
CA VAL A 88 -4.20 9.26 10.07
C VAL A 88 -4.93 8.27 9.15
N GLY A 89 -6.18 8.05 9.39
CA GLY A 89 -7.01 7.07 8.67
C GLY A 89 -8.35 6.81 9.35
N PRO A 90 -9.14 5.86 8.85
CA PRO A 90 -8.88 5.08 7.63
C PRO A 90 -8.96 5.93 6.36
N LEU A 91 -8.13 5.62 5.37
CA LEU A 91 -7.98 6.36 4.12
C LEU A 91 -8.21 5.44 2.91
N GLY A 92 -8.61 6.04 1.81
CA GLY A 92 -8.82 5.34 0.54
C GLY A 92 -10.12 4.53 0.48
N ILE A 93 -10.24 3.78 -0.63
CA ILE A 93 -11.38 2.91 -0.94
C ILE A 93 -10.93 1.47 -0.80
N GLY A 94 -11.66 0.69 0.01
CA GLY A 94 -11.39 -0.72 0.26
C GLY A 94 -11.94 -1.66 -0.82
N TRP A 95 -11.90 -2.95 -0.50
CA TRP A 95 -12.41 -4.02 -1.35
C TRP A 95 -13.93 -3.96 -1.49
N ARG A 96 -14.41 -4.27 -2.67
CA ARG A 96 -15.84 -4.51 -2.91
C ARG A 96 -16.12 -6.01 -2.80
N PRO A 97 -17.36 -6.40 -2.44
CA PRO A 97 -17.75 -7.82 -2.40
C PRO A 97 -17.41 -8.56 -3.72
N PRO A 98 -17.17 -9.89 -3.64
CA PRO A 98 -17.02 -10.70 -4.85
C PRO A 98 -18.27 -10.62 -5.72
N GLY A 99 -18.10 -10.85 -7.02
CA GLY A 99 -19.22 -10.93 -7.97
C GLY A 99 -20.22 -12.01 -7.56
N GLU A 100 -21.47 -11.79 -7.89
CA GLU A 100 -22.55 -12.75 -7.60
C GLU A 100 -22.22 -14.13 -8.22
N GLY A 101 -22.34 -15.18 -7.42
CA GLY A 101 -22.06 -16.56 -7.84
C GLY A 101 -20.58 -16.89 -7.99
N THR A 102 -19.66 -15.99 -7.66
CA THR A 102 -18.21 -16.27 -7.73
C THR A 102 -17.63 -16.57 -6.35
N ARG A 103 -16.61 -17.44 -6.31
CA ARG A 103 -15.81 -17.69 -5.11
C ARG A 103 -14.68 -16.67 -4.98
N PRO A 104 -14.34 -16.22 -3.76
CA PRO A 104 -13.22 -15.32 -3.57
C PRO A 104 -11.88 -16.06 -3.59
N VAL A 105 -10.92 -15.54 -4.36
CA VAL A 105 -9.52 -16.00 -4.39
C VAL A 105 -8.61 -14.84 -4.00
N LEU A 106 -7.94 -14.96 -2.86
CA LEU A 106 -7.02 -13.96 -2.30
C LEU A 106 -5.60 -14.29 -2.75
N VAL A 107 -4.91 -13.32 -3.37
CA VAL A 107 -3.56 -13.49 -3.89
C VAL A 107 -2.63 -12.47 -3.26
N GLY A 108 -1.77 -12.91 -2.36
CA GLY A 108 -0.87 -12.04 -1.60
C GLY A 108 0.59 -12.22 -1.99
N GLY A 109 1.34 -11.13 -2.13
CA GLY A 109 2.79 -11.16 -2.35
C GLY A 109 3.56 -10.36 -1.30
N GLY A 110 4.42 -11.05 -0.54
CA GLY A 110 5.25 -10.42 0.48
C GLY A 110 4.41 -9.64 1.50
N ILE A 111 4.76 -8.37 1.76
CA ILE A 111 4.04 -7.50 2.69
C ILE A 111 2.60 -7.19 2.24
N GLY A 112 2.30 -7.33 0.94
CA GLY A 112 0.95 -7.16 0.40
C GLY A 112 -0.07 -8.20 0.89
N THR A 113 0.35 -9.18 1.68
CA THR A 113 -0.55 -10.10 2.39
C THR A 113 -1.36 -9.40 3.48
N ALA A 114 -0.87 -8.29 4.04
CA ALA A 114 -1.51 -7.58 5.16
C ALA A 114 -2.98 -7.18 4.88
N PRO A 115 -3.34 -6.47 3.79
CA PRO A 115 -4.72 -6.07 3.54
C PRO A 115 -5.65 -7.23 3.17
N LEU A 116 -5.12 -8.42 2.94
CA LEU A 116 -5.91 -9.61 2.67
C LEU A 116 -6.35 -10.33 3.95
N LEU A 117 -5.69 -10.08 5.07
CA LEU A 117 -6.06 -10.65 6.37
C LEU A 117 -7.44 -10.16 6.83
N CYS A 118 -7.65 -8.83 6.82
CA CYS A 118 -8.96 -8.26 7.16
C CYS A 118 -10.04 -8.66 6.15
N LEU A 119 -9.69 -8.81 4.87
CA LEU A 119 -10.63 -9.30 3.87
C LEU A 119 -11.00 -10.78 4.09
N GLN A 120 -10.04 -11.63 4.45
CA GLN A 120 -10.34 -13.02 4.81
C GLN A 120 -11.26 -13.10 6.04
N ASP A 121 -11.01 -12.28 7.07
CA ASP A 121 -11.85 -12.23 8.26
C ASP A 121 -13.33 -11.90 7.90
N GLU A 122 -13.58 -11.02 6.90
CA GLU A 122 -14.90 -10.67 6.39
C GLU A 122 -15.52 -11.78 5.52
N LEU A 123 -14.74 -12.33 4.58
CA LEU A 123 -15.22 -13.35 3.64
C LEU A 123 -15.40 -14.73 4.28
N GLY A 124 -14.66 -14.98 5.37
CA GLY A 124 -14.71 -16.25 6.09
C GLY A 124 -14.01 -17.41 5.35
N PRO A 125 -14.28 -18.66 5.75
CA PRO A 125 -13.53 -19.85 5.32
C PRO A 125 -13.75 -20.24 3.85
N ARG A 126 -14.65 -19.60 3.12
CA ARG A 126 -14.87 -19.84 1.69
C ARG A 126 -13.83 -19.23 0.77
N ALA A 127 -12.95 -18.37 1.30
CA ALA A 127 -11.91 -17.74 0.53
C ALA A 127 -10.72 -18.69 0.31
N THR A 128 -10.35 -18.97 -0.94
CA THR A 128 -9.07 -19.59 -1.27
C THR A 128 -7.96 -18.56 -1.06
N VAL A 129 -6.87 -18.94 -0.41
CA VAL A 129 -5.75 -18.04 -0.10
C VAL A 129 -4.46 -18.57 -0.72
N LEU A 130 -3.88 -17.78 -1.63
CA LEU A 130 -2.63 -18.06 -2.33
C LEU A 130 -1.60 -17.00 -1.95
N LEU A 131 -0.47 -17.42 -1.39
CA LEU A 131 0.54 -16.50 -0.88
C LEU A 131 1.92 -16.78 -1.48
N GLY A 132 2.58 -15.71 -1.92
CA GLY A 132 3.93 -15.76 -2.47
C GLY A 132 4.91 -14.96 -1.63
N PHE A 133 6.07 -15.55 -1.36
CA PHE A 133 7.12 -14.93 -0.55
C PHE A 133 8.49 -15.19 -1.16
N ARG A 134 9.50 -14.42 -0.71
CA ARG A 134 10.89 -14.65 -1.12
C ARG A 134 11.50 -15.90 -0.49
N SER A 135 11.16 -16.18 0.79
CA SER A 135 11.74 -17.27 1.57
C SER A 135 10.85 -17.68 2.74
N ALA A 136 11.21 -18.76 3.43
CA ALA A 136 10.51 -19.27 4.61
C ALA A 136 10.38 -18.21 5.72
N ALA A 137 11.40 -17.36 5.93
CA ALA A 137 11.32 -16.30 6.95
C ALA A 137 10.20 -15.26 6.64
N HIS A 138 9.92 -15.00 5.36
CA HIS A 138 8.79 -14.16 4.97
C HIS A 138 7.47 -14.93 5.01
N ALA A 139 7.51 -16.24 4.71
CA ALA A 139 6.32 -17.09 4.71
C ALA A 139 5.72 -17.31 6.11
N GLU A 140 6.44 -16.96 7.20
CA GLU A 140 5.87 -16.97 8.56
C GLU A 140 4.59 -16.13 8.68
N ALA A 141 4.44 -15.06 7.86
CA ALA A 141 3.22 -14.25 7.79
C ALA A 141 1.97 -15.05 7.36
N ALA A 142 2.14 -16.17 6.67
CA ALA A 142 1.02 -17.06 6.33
C ALA A 142 0.30 -17.62 7.55
N GLY A 143 1.00 -17.78 8.68
CA GLY A 143 0.41 -18.22 9.96
C GLY A 143 -0.62 -17.25 10.55
N LEU A 144 -0.74 -16.04 10.01
CA LEU A 144 -1.77 -15.08 10.40
C LEU A 144 -3.13 -15.39 9.74
N PHE A 145 -3.15 -16.12 8.63
CA PHE A 145 -4.37 -16.48 7.92
C PHE A 145 -5.07 -17.67 8.59
N ALA A 146 -6.38 -17.72 8.45
CA ALA A 146 -7.16 -18.87 8.86
C ALA A 146 -7.07 -20.01 7.83
N GLY A 147 -7.10 -21.25 8.28
CA GLY A 147 -6.97 -22.41 7.41
C GLY A 147 -5.53 -22.70 6.97
N GLU A 148 -5.39 -23.29 5.81
CA GLU A 148 -4.10 -23.67 5.21
C GLU A 148 -3.92 -22.92 3.88
N PRO A 149 -3.31 -21.73 3.87
CA PRO A 149 -2.99 -21.04 2.64
C PRO A 149 -2.06 -21.87 1.74
N GLU A 150 -2.28 -21.85 0.44
CA GLU A 150 -1.30 -22.40 -0.49
C GLU A 150 -0.12 -21.44 -0.65
N LEU A 151 1.10 -21.97 -0.51
CA LEU A 151 2.31 -21.18 -0.42
C LEU A 151 3.24 -21.43 -1.60
N ALA A 152 3.80 -20.34 -2.15
CA ALA A 152 4.95 -20.35 -3.03
C ALA A 152 6.08 -19.50 -2.44
N THR A 153 7.34 -19.97 -2.60
CA THR A 153 8.53 -19.17 -2.30
C THR A 153 9.49 -19.19 -3.47
N ASP A 154 10.17 -18.04 -3.69
CA ASP A 154 11.13 -17.89 -4.79
C ASP A 154 12.30 -18.88 -4.65
N ASP A 155 12.76 -19.10 -3.40
CA ASP A 155 13.89 -19.97 -3.08
C ASP A 155 13.51 -21.44 -2.77
N GLY A 156 12.21 -21.76 -2.73
CA GLY A 156 11.71 -23.12 -2.42
C GLY A 156 11.84 -23.51 -0.96
N SER A 157 12.15 -22.59 -0.05
CA SER A 157 12.37 -22.87 1.37
C SER A 157 11.07 -23.13 2.16
N ALA A 158 9.91 -22.76 1.59
CA ALA A 158 8.58 -23.08 2.12
C ALA A 158 7.56 -23.19 0.97
N GLY A 159 6.65 -24.16 1.06
CA GLY A 159 5.67 -24.39 0.01
C GLY A 159 6.28 -24.83 -1.32
N ARG A 160 5.65 -24.40 -2.41
CA ARG A 160 6.11 -24.69 -3.78
C ARG A 160 7.19 -23.69 -4.21
N GLN A 161 8.26 -24.14 -4.85
CA GLN A 161 9.20 -23.25 -5.54
C GLN A 161 8.58 -22.76 -6.85
N ALA A 162 7.91 -21.62 -6.80
CA ALA A 162 7.14 -21.05 -7.89
C ALA A 162 6.83 -19.58 -7.63
N LEU A 163 6.23 -18.89 -8.60
CA LEU A 163 5.56 -17.62 -8.37
C LEU A 163 4.12 -17.86 -7.88
N VAL A 164 3.58 -16.96 -7.08
CA VAL A 164 2.17 -17.05 -6.65
C VAL A 164 1.19 -16.99 -7.82
N THR A 165 1.59 -16.40 -8.93
CA THR A 165 0.80 -16.38 -10.17
C THR A 165 0.70 -17.74 -10.86
N ASP A 166 1.63 -18.65 -10.59
CA ASP A 166 1.52 -20.04 -11.06
C ASP A 166 0.44 -20.77 -10.26
N LEU A 167 0.39 -20.56 -8.92
CA LEU A 167 -0.70 -21.05 -8.08
C LEU A 167 -2.05 -20.49 -8.52
N LEU A 168 -2.11 -19.19 -8.81
CA LEU A 168 -3.33 -18.55 -9.28
C LEU A 168 -3.80 -19.17 -10.62
N ARG A 169 -2.89 -19.44 -11.55
CA ARG A 169 -3.26 -20.04 -12.83
C ARG A 169 -3.83 -21.44 -12.61
N ASP A 170 -3.14 -22.28 -11.86
CA ASP A 170 -3.59 -23.64 -11.53
C ASP A 170 -4.99 -23.62 -10.89
N GLU A 171 -5.23 -22.67 -9.97
CA GLU A 171 -6.50 -22.50 -9.27
C GLU A 171 -7.65 -22.06 -10.20
N LEU A 172 -7.37 -21.12 -11.11
CA LEU A 172 -8.36 -20.61 -12.06
C LEU A 172 -8.61 -21.55 -13.24
N ASP A 173 -7.62 -22.35 -13.65
CA ASP A 173 -7.78 -23.40 -14.65
C ASP A 173 -8.67 -24.54 -14.12
N ALA A 174 -8.62 -24.81 -12.81
CA ALA A 174 -9.50 -25.77 -12.15
C ALA A 174 -10.95 -25.27 -12.02
N ASP A 175 -11.15 -24.00 -11.62
CA ASP A 175 -12.46 -23.36 -11.52
C ASP A 175 -12.37 -21.84 -11.74
N PRO A 176 -12.74 -21.35 -12.93
CA PRO A 176 -12.70 -19.93 -13.26
C PRO A 176 -13.85 -19.11 -12.66
N ALA A 177 -14.86 -19.75 -12.01
CA ALA A 177 -15.98 -19.02 -11.40
C ALA A 177 -15.54 -18.28 -10.12
N ALA A 178 -14.60 -17.35 -10.25
CA ALA A 178 -13.94 -16.65 -9.15
C ALA A 178 -13.97 -15.14 -9.29
N THR A 179 -13.78 -14.44 -8.17
CA THR A 179 -13.33 -13.04 -8.11
C THR A 179 -11.98 -13.01 -7.40
N VAL A 180 -10.97 -12.47 -8.07
CA VAL A 180 -9.61 -12.40 -7.53
C VAL A 180 -9.40 -11.08 -6.80
N PHE A 181 -8.78 -11.14 -5.62
CA PHE A 181 -8.37 -10.01 -4.80
C PHE A 181 -6.87 -10.10 -4.59
N ALA A 182 -6.10 -9.15 -5.12
CA ALA A 182 -4.66 -9.25 -5.06
C ALA A 182 -3.99 -7.99 -4.50
N CYS A 183 -2.96 -8.21 -3.66
CA CYS A 183 -2.06 -7.17 -3.20
C CYS A 183 -0.63 -7.70 -3.13
N GLY A 184 0.33 -6.90 -3.59
CA GLY A 184 1.75 -7.28 -3.63
C GLY A 184 2.57 -6.38 -4.56
N PRO A 185 3.80 -6.77 -4.85
CA PRO A 185 4.70 -5.99 -5.70
C PRO A 185 4.10 -5.72 -7.10
N PRO A 186 4.40 -4.56 -7.71
CA PRO A 186 3.85 -4.18 -9.02
C PRO A 186 4.02 -5.24 -10.12
N PRO A 187 5.16 -5.96 -10.25
CA PRO A 187 5.29 -7.02 -11.25
C PRO A 187 4.33 -8.19 -11.01
N MET A 188 4.09 -8.55 -9.74
CA MET A 188 3.12 -9.60 -9.39
C MET A 188 1.70 -9.17 -9.76
N LEU A 189 1.30 -7.94 -9.41
CA LEU A 189 -0.03 -7.41 -9.73
C LEU A 189 -0.28 -7.34 -11.24
N GLU A 190 0.75 -6.99 -12.03
CA GLU A 190 0.65 -7.02 -13.49
C GLU A 190 0.46 -8.46 -14.02
N SER A 191 1.17 -9.44 -13.46
CA SER A 191 1.00 -10.85 -13.83
C SER A 191 -0.39 -11.35 -13.44
N VAL A 192 -0.89 -11.02 -12.23
CA VAL A 192 -2.26 -11.34 -11.81
C VAL A 192 -3.28 -10.72 -12.77
N ARG A 193 -3.11 -9.43 -13.10
CA ARG A 193 -3.98 -8.73 -14.06
C ARG A 193 -4.00 -9.45 -15.42
N ALA A 194 -2.84 -9.88 -15.91
CA ALA A 194 -2.71 -10.57 -17.19
C ALA A 194 -3.42 -11.93 -17.18
N VAL A 195 -3.20 -12.75 -16.16
CA VAL A 195 -3.86 -14.06 -16.00
C VAL A 195 -5.38 -13.90 -15.93
N CYS A 196 -5.87 -12.96 -15.09
CA CYS A 196 -7.30 -12.72 -14.95
C CYS A 196 -7.93 -12.19 -16.25
N ALA A 197 -7.22 -11.34 -17.00
CA ALA A 197 -7.70 -10.84 -18.29
C ALA A 197 -7.77 -11.94 -19.36
N GLU A 198 -6.78 -12.84 -19.40
CA GLU A 198 -6.74 -14.00 -20.31
C GLU A 198 -7.92 -14.95 -20.06
N LEU A 199 -8.21 -15.23 -18.78
CA LEU A 199 -9.28 -16.15 -18.38
C LEU A 199 -10.64 -15.49 -18.21
N ALA A 200 -10.75 -14.19 -18.48
CA ALA A 200 -11.95 -13.37 -18.28
C ALA A 200 -12.50 -13.40 -16.83
N VAL A 201 -11.61 -13.55 -15.85
CA VAL A 201 -11.94 -13.56 -14.41
C VAL A 201 -11.88 -12.14 -13.86
N PRO A 202 -12.92 -11.64 -13.14
CA PRO A 202 -12.88 -10.33 -12.51
C PRO A 202 -11.84 -10.29 -11.40
N ALA A 203 -11.09 -9.17 -11.33
CA ALA A 203 -10.08 -8.98 -10.30
C ALA A 203 -10.09 -7.56 -9.75
N GLN A 204 -9.83 -7.44 -8.45
CA GLN A 204 -9.54 -6.20 -7.74
C GLN A 204 -8.09 -6.23 -7.27
N LEU A 205 -7.37 -5.14 -7.50
CA LEU A 205 -5.95 -5.04 -7.17
C LEU A 205 -5.73 -3.86 -6.22
N ALA A 206 -5.11 -4.10 -5.07
CA ALA A 206 -4.63 -3.04 -4.20
C ALA A 206 -3.25 -2.60 -4.65
N LEU A 207 -3.17 -1.38 -5.17
CA LEU A 207 -1.94 -0.81 -5.69
C LEU A 207 -1.16 -0.06 -4.63
N GLU A 208 0.16 -0.08 -4.76
CA GLU A 208 1.08 0.70 -3.93
C GLU A 208 1.72 1.83 -4.73
N SER A 209 1.90 2.97 -4.09
CA SER A 209 2.64 4.12 -4.60
C SER A 209 3.21 4.92 -3.45
N GLY A 210 4.25 5.69 -3.70
CA GLY A 210 4.76 6.63 -2.70
C GLY A 210 3.67 7.62 -2.28
N MET A 211 3.35 7.65 -1.00
CA MET A 211 2.35 8.56 -0.42
C MET A 211 3.01 9.50 0.58
N ALA A 212 2.86 10.80 0.36
CA ALA A 212 3.36 11.81 1.30
C ALA A 212 2.26 12.30 2.25
N CYS A 213 1.08 12.62 1.73
CA CYS A 213 -0.01 13.13 2.55
C CYS A 213 -1.07 12.08 2.91
N GLY A 214 -1.38 11.12 2.02
CA GLY A 214 -2.41 10.11 2.22
C GLY A 214 -3.85 10.54 1.95
N PHE A 215 -4.15 11.84 1.82
CA PHE A 215 -5.51 12.38 1.72
C PHE A 215 -5.75 13.28 0.48
N GLY A 216 -4.95 13.12 -0.57
CA GLY A 216 -5.21 13.75 -1.88
C GLY A 216 -4.64 15.13 -2.10
N ALA A 217 -3.91 15.73 -1.15
CA ALA A 217 -3.43 17.11 -1.26
C ALA A 217 -2.16 17.26 -2.11
N CYS A 218 -1.22 16.30 -2.06
CA CYS A 218 0.11 16.46 -2.66
C CYS A 218 0.24 15.92 -4.09
N PHE A 219 -0.72 15.13 -4.56
CA PHE A 219 -0.69 14.44 -5.88
C PHE A 219 0.50 13.49 -6.10
N GLY A 220 1.24 13.12 -5.05
CA GLY A 220 2.41 12.24 -5.14
C GLY A 220 2.06 10.78 -5.51
N CYS A 221 0.83 10.34 -5.24
CA CYS A 221 0.36 8.98 -5.48
C CYS A 221 -0.47 8.84 -6.77
N VAL A 222 -0.31 9.75 -7.73
CA VAL A 222 -1.05 9.71 -9.00
C VAL A 222 -0.56 8.54 -9.86
N VAL A 223 -1.52 7.76 -10.35
CA VAL A 223 -1.28 6.68 -11.32
C VAL A 223 -2.16 6.82 -12.55
N PRO A 224 -1.68 6.41 -13.74
CA PRO A 224 -2.49 6.38 -14.95
C PRO A 224 -3.44 5.19 -14.94
N THR A 225 -4.67 5.43 -15.41
CA THR A 225 -5.68 4.40 -15.71
C THR A 225 -6.23 4.59 -17.12
N ARG A 226 -7.08 3.70 -17.58
CA ARG A 226 -7.77 3.86 -18.88
C ARG A 226 -8.68 5.07 -18.92
N ASP A 227 -9.20 5.47 -17.75
CA ASP A 227 -10.14 6.59 -17.61
C ASP A 227 -9.43 7.93 -17.28
N GLY A 228 -8.10 7.95 -17.28
CA GLY A 228 -7.30 9.12 -16.92
C GLY A 228 -6.41 8.89 -15.70
N TYR A 229 -6.05 9.97 -15.02
CA TYR A 229 -5.20 9.92 -13.83
C TYR A 229 -6.05 9.92 -12.56
N ILE A 230 -5.67 9.08 -11.61
CA ILE A 230 -6.29 8.99 -10.28
C ILE A 230 -5.24 9.13 -9.18
N ARG A 231 -5.68 9.48 -7.98
CA ARG A 231 -4.85 9.53 -6.77
C ARG A 231 -5.14 8.30 -5.94
N LEU A 232 -4.18 7.40 -5.79
CA LEU A 232 -4.39 6.13 -5.07
C LEU A 232 -4.87 6.32 -3.63
N CYS A 233 -4.45 7.41 -2.97
CA CYS A 233 -4.87 7.67 -1.59
C CYS A 233 -6.34 8.11 -1.44
N VAL A 234 -7.02 8.47 -2.52
CA VAL A 234 -8.42 8.94 -2.51
C VAL A 234 -9.31 8.02 -3.36
N ASP A 235 -8.86 7.71 -4.58
CA ASP A 235 -9.63 6.98 -5.59
C ASP A 235 -9.33 5.46 -5.57
N GLY A 236 -8.35 5.04 -4.75
CA GLY A 236 -7.87 3.69 -4.50
C GLY A 236 -7.67 3.48 -2.99
N PRO A 237 -6.75 2.61 -2.53
CA PRO A 237 -5.75 1.86 -3.31
C PRO A 237 -6.34 0.70 -4.13
N VAL A 238 -7.54 0.23 -3.82
CA VAL A 238 -8.18 -0.89 -4.48
C VAL A 238 -8.88 -0.44 -5.77
N LEU A 239 -8.51 -1.05 -6.88
CA LEU A 239 -9.05 -0.77 -8.21
C LEU A 239 -9.45 -2.05 -8.93
N ASP A 240 -10.46 -1.96 -9.81
CA ASP A 240 -10.69 -3.02 -10.78
C ASP A 240 -9.49 -3.16 -11.71
N ALA A 241 -9.04 -4.39 -11.91
CA ALA A 241 -7.95 -4.71 -12.83
C ALA A 241 -8.23 -4.22 -14.27
N SER A 242 -9.49 -4.18 -14.68
CA SER A 242 -9.93 -3.70 -15.99
C SER A 242 -9.67 -2.20 -16.21
N ARG A 243 -9.56 -1.41 -15.16
CA ARG A 243 -9.23 0.03 -15.23
C ARG A 243 -7.74 0.28 -15.46
N LEU A 244 -6.89 -0.71 -15.18
CA LEU A 244 -5.44 -0.55 -15.31
C LEU A 244 -5.00 -0.73 -16.76
N MET A 245 -3.97 0.01 -17.14
CA MET A 245 -3.30 -0.16 -18.41
C MET A 245 -2.31 -1.32 -18.33
N ALA A 246 -2.16 -2.10 -19.42
CA ALA A 246 -1.08 -3.06 -19.49
C ALA A 246 0.29 -2.36 -19.43
N SER A 247 1.24 -2.96 -18.73
CA SER A 247 2.63 -2.47 -18.69
C SER A 247 3.19 -2.42 -20.11
N GLY A 248 3.56 -1.22 -20.60
CA GLY A 248 4.01 -1.00 -21.98
C GLY A 248 2.97 -0.35 -22.90
N GLY A 249 1.73 -0.14 -22.45
CA GLY A 249 0.77 0.68 -23.19
C GLY A 249 1.23 2.13 -23.24
N SER A 250 1.27 2.69 -24.45
CA SER A 250 1.59 4.11 -24.65
C SER A 250 0.62 4.96 -23.80
N ARG A 251 1.19 5.84 -22.97
CA ARG A 251 0.42 6.85 -22.22
C ARG A 251 -0.53 7.56 -23.17
N PRO A 252 -1.81 7.74 -22.85
CA PRO A 252 -2.61 8.67 -23.58
C PRO A 252 -1.94 10.05 -23.44
N HIS A 253 -1.29 10.51 -24.48
CA HIS A 253 -0.86 11.89 -24.57
C HIS A 253 -2.15 12.72 -24.62
N ALA A 254 -2.54 13.28 -23.47
CA ALA A 254 -3.39 14.46 -23.53
C ALA A 254 -2.60 15.48 -24.37
N PRO A 255 -3.18 16.06 -25.43
CA PRO A 255 -2.53 17.12 -26.14
C PRO A 255 -2.25 18.22 -25.12
N VAL A 256 -0.97 18.47 -24.87
CA VAL A 256 -0.55 19.67 -24.15
C VAL A 256 -0.89 20.81 -25.10
N GLU A 257 -2.09 21.37 -24.97
CA GLU A 257 -2.35 22.70 -25.53
C GLU A 257 -1.32 23.62 -24.92
N ARG A 258 -0.26 23.89 -25.66
CA ARG A 258 0.67 24.95 -25.33
C ARG A 258 -0.16 26.22 -25.35
N ARG A 259 -0.53 26.73 -24.20
CA ARG A 259 -1.03 28.09 -24.08
C ARG A 259 0.01 28.96 -24.77
N PRO A 260 -0.39 29.81 -25.76
CA PRO A 260 0.53 30.72 -26.38
C PRO A 260 1.17 31.55 -25.26
N ASN A 261 2.49 31.55 -25.23
CA ASN A 261 3.25 32.39 -24.32
C ASN A 261 2.77 33.82 -24.52
N PRO A 262 2.17 34.54 -23.55
CA PRO A 262 1.82 35.91 -23.73
C PRO A 262 3.13 36.65 -24.00
N SER A 263 3.25 37.04 -25.26
CA SER A 263 4.36 37.77 -25.83
C SER A 263 4.90 38.87 -24.91
N GLY A 264 6.22 38.85 -24.66
CA GLY A 264 7.10 39.98 -24.58
C GLY A 264 6.63 41.21 -23.82
N GLY A 265 6.39 41.10 -22.53
CA GLY A 265 6.40 42.23 -21.63
C GLY A 265 7.66 42.18 -20.78
N SER A 266 8.65 43.00 -21.06
CA SER A 266 9.81 43.24 -20.21
C SER A 266 9.32 43.64 -18.81
N ARG A 267 9.59 42.79 -17.82
CA ARG A 267 9.37 43.15 -16.41
C ARG A 267 10.27 44.33 -16.07
N PRO A 268 9.73 45.43 -15.52
CA PRO A 268 10.56 46.47 -14.94
C PRO A 268 11.39 45.87 -13.81
N GLN A 269 12.70 46.00 -13.88
CA GLN A 269 13.59 45.70 -12.77
C GLN A 269 13.32 46.68 -11.65
N ALA A 270 12.89 46.20 -10.49
CA ALA A 270 12.82 46.98 -9.27
C ALA A 270 14.24 47.41 -8.86
N PRO A 271 14.43 48.64 -8.39
CA PRO A 271 15.74 49.09 -7.92
C PRO A 271 16.17 48.28 -6.70
N VAL A 272 17.40 47.76 -6.76
CA VAL A 272 18.06 47.11 -5.61
C VAL A 272 18.46 48.18 -4.63
N GLU A 273 17.69 48.44 -3.58
CA GLU A 273 18.13 49.26 -2.44
C GLU A 273 19.26 48.52 -1.71
N ARG A 274 20.46 49.08 -1.79
CA ARG A 274 21.60 48.65 -0.97
C ARG A 274 21.37 49.06 0.49
N ARG A 275 21.19 48.10 1.40
CA ARG A 275 21.21 48.34 2.83
C ARG A 275 22.57 48.91 3.24
N PRO A 276 22.61 49.99 4.05
CA PRO A 276 23.87 50.52 4.58
C PRO A 276 24.50 49.51 5.57
N ALA A 277 25.83 49.40 5.45
CA ALA A 277 26.64 48.59 6.34
C ALA A 277 26.51 49.09 7.80
N VAL A 278 26.14 48.21 8.71
CA VAL A 278 26.17 48.44 10.15
C VAL A 278 27.65 48.46 10.57
N ARG A 279 28.14 49.65 10.96
CA ARG A 279 29.45 49.82 11.63
C ARG A 279 29.36 49.21 13.01
N GLY A 280 30.26 48.26 13.32
CA GLY A 280 30.45 47.78 14.68
C GLY A 280 30.89 48.94 15.58
N ALA A 281 30.29 49.01 16.77
CA ALA A 281 30.77 49.87 17.86
C ALA A 281 31.55 48.95 18.82
N ASP A 282 32.84 49.19 18.88
CA ASP A 282 33.69 48.72 19.97
C ASP A 282 33.27 49.43 21.27
N GLY A 283 33.25 48.67 22.41
CA GLY A 283 33.02 49.18 23.74
C GLY A 283 32.85 48.05 24.73
#